data_9fd525fc86c0b72a0f79c1e6d8a4da7b
#
_entry.id   9fd525fc86c0b72a0f79c1e6d8a4da7b
#
_cell.length_a   1.000
_cell.length_b   1.000
_cell.length_c   1.000
_cell.angle_alpha   90.00
_cell.angle_beta   90.00
_cell.angle_gamma   90.00
#
_symmetry.space_group_name_H-M   'P 1'
#
loop_
_entity.id
_entity.type
_entity.pdbx_description
1 polymer ?
#
loop_
_entity_poly.entity_id
_entity_poly.type
_entity_poly.pdbx_seq_one_letter_code
_entity_poly.pdbx_strand_id
1 'polypeptide(L)'
;MKYLVTGAAGFIGYHTAKRLLENNNEIIGIDNINDFYDINLKNARLKELSKHENFNFYNTDLTNKSDVLNLQNENKIDAVIHLAAYAGVRTSLSDPWAYQENNVTATLNLLELCKISSIKNFTLASTSSVYGDNKTLPTNETIPTSNPLSPYAASKISAELLSYNYHYHYGINTAILRFFTVYGPFGRPDMVIFKFIKLILENKPITIYGDGTSSRDYTYVTDVSDALIASTKLNGYEIFNVGGGSATTLDNLVKIIESLLEKKAIIQNIPRDPSDVEHSLADITKISKILNWQPKYNIEQGVRETGKWFLDNLDFISSINLKD
;
A
#
# COMPACT_ATOMS: atom_id res chain seq x y z
N MET A 1 7.35 -0.26 -21.91
CA MET A 1 7.91 0.77 -21.03
C MET A 1 8.76 0.11 -19.95
N LYS A 2 9.75 0.83 -19.41
CA LYS A 2 10.59 0.38 -18.29
C LYS A 2 10.21 1.14 -17.02
N TYR A 3 9.77 0.42 -16.00
CA TYR A 3 9.34 1.00 -14.73
C TYR A 3 10.33 0.67 -13.61
N LEU A 4 10.59 1.65 -12.75
CA LEU A 4 11.21 1.44 -11.46
C LEU A 4 10.11 1.29 -10.41
N VAL A 5 9.97 0.09 -9.83
CA VAL A 5 8.98 -0.20 -8.77
C VAL A 5 9.73 -0.43 -7.47
N THR A 6 9.58 0.48 -6.51
CA THR A 6 10.19 0.32 -5.18
C THR A 6 9.22 -0.36 -4.22
N GLY A 7 9.72 -1.08 -3.24
CA GLY A 7 8.90 -1.96 -2.42
C GLY A 7 8.36 -3.16 -3.21
N ALA A 8 9.11 -3.63 -4.21
CA ALA A 8 8.68 -4.69 -5.13
C ALA A 8 8.42 -6.04 -4.43
N ALA A 9 9.11 -6.34 -3.33
CA ALA A 9 8.84 -7.49 -2.48
C ALA A 9 7.68 -7.25 -1.50
N GLY A 10 7.20 -6.00 -1.40
CA GLY A 10 6.05 -5.62 -0.60
C GLY A 10 4.73 -6.11 -1.19
N PHE A 11 3.64 -5.97 -0.42
CA PHE A 11 2.31 -6.44 -0.83
C PHE A 11 1.82 -5.76 -2.12
N ILE A 12 1.68 -4.43 -2.10
CA ILE A 12 1.17 -3.67 -3.25
C ILE A 12 2.19 -3.68 -4.40
N GLY A 13 3.51 -3.60 -4.07
CA GLY A 13 4.58 -3.61 -5.06
C GLY A 13 4.62 -4.88 -5.89
N TYR A 14 4.44 -6.04 -5.25
CA TYR A 14 4.34 -7.32 -5.94
C TYR A 14 3.21 -7.35 -6.96
N HIS A 15 1.99 -6.98 -6.55
CA HIS A 15 0.83 -7.01 -7.45
C HIS A 15 0.98 -6.00 -8.60
N THR A 16 1.53 -4.82 -8.33
CA THR A 16 1.77 -3.79 -9.35
C THR A 16 2.84 -4.24 -10.35
N ALA A 17 3.97 -4.77 -9.86
CA ALA A 17 5.03 -5.29 -10.72
C ALA A 17 4.53 -6.47 -11.57
N LYS A 18 3.83 -7.43 -10.96
CA LYS A 18 3.23 -8.56 -11.68
C LYS A 18 2.29 -8.10 -12.80
N ARG A 19 1.38 -7.15 -12.49
CA ARG A 19 0.43 -6.59 -13.47
C ARG A 19 1.14 -5.91 -14.65
N LEU A 20 2.22 -5.19 -14.38
CA LEU A 20 3.05 -4.55 -15.42
C LEU A 20 3.78 -5.58 -16.28
N LEU A 21 4.34 -6.63 -15.67
CA LEU A 21 5.03 -7.73 -16.37
C LEU A 21 4.07 -8.50 -17.28
N GLU A 22 2.85 -8.80 -16.82
CA GLU A 22 1.79 -9.44 -17.61
C GLU A 22 1.39 -8.60 -18.84
N ASN A 23 1.64 -7.29 -18.81
CA ASN A 23 1.45 -6.37 -19.94
C ASN A 23 2.75 -6.09 -20.71
N ASN A 24 3.73 -7.00 -20.67
CA ASN A 24 4.99 -6.94 -21.41
C ASN A 24 5.84 -5.70 -21.13
N ASN A 25 5.80 -5.16 -19.93
CA ASN A 25 6.70 -4.09 -19.52
C ASN A 25 7.98 -4.65 -18.88
N GLU A 26 9.05 -3.85 -18.87
CA GLU A 26 10.28 -4.14 -18.14
C GLU A 26 10.21 -3.53 -16.74
N ILE A 27 10.62 -4.27 -15.72
CA ILE A 27 10.56 -3.84 -14.34
C ILE A 27 11.95 -3.92 -13.68
N ILE A 28 12.38 -2.80 -13.15
CA ILE A 28 13.40 -2.73 -12.11
C ILE A 28 12.68 -2.74 -10.78
N GLY A 29 12.77 -3.86 -10.05
CA GLY A 29 12.19 -3.99 -8.71
C GLY A 29 13.24 -3.69 -7.65
N ILE A 30 12.92 -2.83 -6.68
CA ILE A 30 13.79 -2.52 -5.54
C ILE A 30 13.06 -2.83 -4.23
N ASP A 31 13.78 -3.51 -3.32
CA ASP A 31 13.37 -3.73 -1.92
C ASP A 31 14.64 -4.03 -1.10
N ASN A 32 14.67 -3.66 0.17
CA ASN A 32 15.77 -4.05 1.07
C ASN A 32 15.49 -5.34 1.85
N ILE A 33 14.37 -5.99 1.57
CA ILE A 33 13.92 -7.25 2.17
C ILE A 33 14.03 -7.22 3.71
N ASN A 34 13.69 -6.08 4.33
CA ASN A 34 13.70 -5.95 5.79
C ASN A 34 12.67 -6.88 6.46
N ASP A 35 12.83 -7.08 7.75
CA ASP A 35 11.99 -7.93 8.59
C ASP A 35 10.81 -7.19 9.25
N PHE A 36 10.33 -6.09 8.64
CA PHE A 36 9.18 -5.34 9.16
C PHE A 36 7.98 -6.25 9.44
N TYR A 37 7.77 -7.25 8.59
CA TYR A 37 6.91 -8.41 8.81
C TYR A 37 7.61 -9.68 8.30
N ASP A 38 6.93 -10.84 8.37
CA ASP A 38 7.53 -12.13 8.00
C ASP A 38 8.16 -12.10 6.59
N ILE A 39 9.47 -12.32 6.55
CA ILE A 39 10.30 -12.24 5.34
C ILE A 39 9.94 -13.32 4.32
N ASN A 40 9.34 -14.43 4.74
CA ASN A 40 8.92 -15.50 3.84
C ASN A 40 7.88 -15.03 2.83
N LEU A 41 7.00 -14.09 3.23
CA LEU A 41 6.05 -13.45 2.28
C LEU A 41 6.77 -12.65 1.22
N LYS A 42 7.81 -11.88 1.59
CA LYS A 42 8.62 -11.11 0.63
C LYS A 42 9.34 -12.03 -0.35
N ASN A 43 9.98 -13.07 0.17
CA ASN A 43 10.71 -14.05 -0.65
C ASN A 43 9.77 -14.81 -1.60
N ALA A 44 8.58 -15.19 -1.15
CA ALA A 44 7.58 -15.86 -2.00
C ALA A 44 7.13 -14.96 -3.16
N ARG A 45 6.86 -13.66 -2.89
CA ARG A 45 6.50 -12.68 -3.92
C ARG A 45 7.64 -12.48 -4.93
N LEU A 46 8.88 -12.33 -4.48
CA LEU A 46 10.04 -12.21 -5.36
C LEU A 46 10.24 -13.45 -6.21
N LYS A 47 10.07 -14.65 -5.64
CA LYS A 47 10.14 -15.92 -6.39
C LYS A 47 9.12 -15.94 -7.54
N GLU A 48 7.91 -15.43 -7.33
CA GLU A 48 6.91 -15.33 -8.39
C GLU A 48 7.30 -14.30 -9.47
N LEU A 49 7.78 -13.11 -9.07
CA LEU A 49 8.22 -12.08 -10.01
C LEU A 49 9.42 -12.53 -10.84
N SER A 50 10.38 -13.25 -10.24
CA SER A 50 11.59 -13.74 -10.90
C SER A 50 11.34 -14.80 -11.97
N LYS A 51 10.13 -15.29 -12.14
CA LYS A 51 9.75 -16.15 -13.27
C LYS A 51 9.63 -15.39 -14.60
N HIS A 52 9.54 -14.06 -14.53
CA HIS A 52 9.44 -13.20 -15.70
C HIS A 52 10.83 -12.71 -16.14
N GLU A 53 11.20 -12.93 -17.40
CA GLU A 53 12.50 -12.51 -17.96
C GLU A 53 12.69 -10.98 -17.92
N ASN A 54 11.61 -10.22 -17.98
CA ASN A 54 11.62 -8.76 -17.95
C ASN A 54 11.63 -8.17 -16.51
N PHE A 55 11.90 -8.98 -15.48
CA PHE A 55 12.02 -8.54 -14.10
C PHE A 55 13.48 -8.57 -13.63
N ASN A 56 14.02 -7.41 -13.30
CA ASN A 56 15.34 -7.28 -12.68
C ASN A 56 15.18 -6.78 -11.23
N PHE A 57 15.73 -7.50 -10.27
CA PHE A 57 15.62 -7.18 -8.85
C PHE A 57 16.95 -6.67 -8.29
N TYR A 58 16.87 -5.56 -7.53
CA TYR A 58 17.99 -5.00 -6.78
C TYR A 58 17.64 -4.95 -5.29
N ASN A 59 18.44 -5.65 -4.49
CA ASN A 59 18.37 -5.54 -3.03
C ASN A 59 19.08 -4.26 -2.62
N THR A 60 18.32 -3.18 -2.45
CA THR A 60 18.85 -1.84 -2.22
C THR A 60 18.07 -1.12 -1.13
N ASP A 61 18.77 -0.51 -0.19
CA ASP A 61 18.17 0.38 0.80
C ASP A 61 18.06 1.80 0.21
N LEU A 62 16.82 2.29 0.10
CA LEU A 62 16.55 3.61 -0.47
C LEU A 62 17.00 4.76 0.44
N THR A 63 17.33 4.50 1.70
CA THR A 63 17.93 5.52 2.61
C THR A 63 19.38 5.80 2.26
N ASN A 64 20.06 4.86 1.59
CA ASN A 64 21.42 5.05 1.09
C ASN A 64 21.40 5.83 -0.23
N LYS A 65 21.72 7.12 -0.13
CA LYS A 65 21.75 8.03 -1.28
C LYS A 65 22.65 7.55 -2.42
N SER A 66 23.84 7.03 -2.12
CA SER A 66 24.80 6.61 -3.16
C SER A 66 24.26 5.43 -3.97
N ASP A 67 23.65 4.44 -3.32
CA ASP A 67 23.11 3.26 -3.99
C ASP A 67 21.93 3.63 -4.87
N VAL A 68 21.05 4.54 -4.40
CA VAL A 68 19.93 5.03 -5.20
C VAL A 68 20.41 5.80 -6.42
N LEU A 69 21.38 6.71 -6.25
CA LEU A 69 21.88 7.52 -7.38
C LEU A 69 22.67 6.68 -8.40
N ASN A 70 23.26 5.56 -8.02
CA ASN A 70 23.91 4.64 -8.95
C ASN A 70 22.94 4.02 -9.95
N LEU A 71 21.63 4.00 -9.67
CA LEU A 71 20.60 3.56 -10.62
C LEU A 71 20.48 4.46 -11.86
N GLN A 72 21.10 5.64 -11.85
CA GLN A 72 21.22 6.49 -13.06
C GLN A 72 21.92 5.77 -14.23
N ASN A 73 22.74 4.76 -13.93
CA ASN A 73 23.44 3.96 -14.92
C ASN A 73 22.54 2.91 -15.61
N GLU A 74 21.34 2.69 -15.08
CA GLU A 74 20.35 1.86 -15.73
C GLU A 74 19.83 2.52 -17.00
N ASN A 75 19.66 1.69 -18.05
CA ASN A 75 19.05 2.17 -19.28
C ASN A 75 17.68 2.77 -18.99
N LYS A 76 17.38 3.86 -19.67
CA LYS A 76 16.18 4.70 -19.64
C LYS A 76 15.01 4.12 -18.82
N ILE A 77 14.75 4.72 -17.66
CA ILE A 77 13.55 4.47 -16.86
C ILE A 77 12.46 5.45 -17.33
N ASP A 78 11.28 4.95 -17.69
CA ASP A 78 10.17 5.78 -18.18
C ASP A 78 9.33 6.36 -17.04
N ALA A 79 9.16 5.61 -15.94
CA ALA A 79 8.40 6.04 -14.78
C ALA A 79 8.86 5.35 -13.48
N VAL A 80 8.70 6.05 -12.35
CA VAL A 80 8.91 5.52 -11.01
C VAL A 80 7.56 5.32 -10.32
N ILE A 81 7.34 4.13 -9.74
CA ILE A 81 6.23 3.84 -8.85
C ILE A 81 6.84 3.57 -7.46
N HIS A 82 6.72 4.55 -6.57
CA HIS A 82 7.32 4.53 -5.24
C HIS A 82 6.36 3.99 -4.19
N LEU A 83 6.55 2.70 -3.82
CA LEU A 83 5.74 1.97 -2.85
C LEU A 83 6.53 1.56 -1.59
N ALA A 84 7.87 1.63 -1.65
CA ALA A 84 8.71 1.35 -0.48
C ALA A 84 8.43 2.38 0.61
N ALA A 85 8.04 1.88 1.77
CA ALA A 85 7.75 2.72 2.94
C ALA A 85 7.63 1.85 4.19
N TYR A 86 7.88 2.44 5.35
CA TYR A 86 7.39 1.91 6.61
C TYR A 86 5.95 2.36 6.80
N ALA A 87 5.03 1.41 7.01
CA ALA A 87 3.60 1.66 7.13
C ALA A 87 3.06 1.07 8.44
N GLY A 88 2.29 1.85 9.18
CA GLY A 88 1.68 1.45 10.45
C GLY A 88 1.59 2.65 11.40
N VAL A 89 0.36 2.98 11.79
CA VAL A 89 0.08 4.12 12.68
C VAL A 89 0.68 3.85 14.06
N ARG A 90 0.38 2.68 14.66
CA ARG A 90 0.80 2.33 16.03
C ARG A 90 2.31 2.13 16.13
N THR A 91 2.88 1.37 15.22
CA THR A 91 4.34 1.09 15.20
C THR A 91 5.17 2.35 15.01
N SER A 92 4.65 3.39 14.34
CA SER A 92 5.36 4.65 14.17
C SER A 92 5.52 5.45 15.47
N LEU A 93 4.69 5.19 16.48
CA LEU A 93 4.82 5.83 17.78
C LEU A 93 6.01 5.29 18.58
N SER A 94 6.40 4.04 18.36
CA SER A 94 7.54 3.41 19.04
C SER A 94 8.90 3.72 18.39
N ASP A 95 8.93 3.91 17.06
CA ASP A 95 10.17 4.24 16.33
C ASP A 95 9.90 5.28 15.21
N PRO A 96 9.73 6.55 15.55
CA PRO A 96 9.46 7.60 14.56
C PRO A 96 10.63 7.85 13.60
N TRP A 97 11.87 7.55 14.02
CA TRP A 97 13.07 7.75 13.21
C TRP A 97 13.07 6.86 11.98
N ALA A 98 12.72 5.59 12.13
CA ALA A 98 12.62 4.66 11.00
C ALA A 98 11.62 5.16 9.94
N TYR A 99 10.53 5.82 10.35
CA TYR A 99 9.55 6.39 9.42
C TYR A 99 10.08 7.65 8.73
N GLN A 100 10.85 8.49 9.43
CA GLN A 100 11.50 9.65 8.82
C GLN A 100 12.51 9.21 7.76
N GLU A 101 13.34 8.23 8.05
CA GLU A 101 14.36 7.72 7.14
C GLU A 101 13.73 7.02 5.93
N ASN A 102 12.87 6.03 6.17
CA ASN A 102 12.33 5.17 5.10
C ASN A 102 11.23 5.82 4.27
N ASN A 103 10.53 6.85 4.79
CA ASN A 103 9.44 7.49 4.05
C ASN A 103 9.85 8.86 3.48
N VAL A 104 10.70 9.63 4.18
CA VAL A 104 11.05 10.98 3.74
C VAL A 104 12.40 10.99 3.02
N THR A 105 13.45 10.49 3.67
CA THR A 105 14.80 10.47 3.07
C THR A 105 14.83 9.58 1.83
N ALA A 106 14.21 8.40 1.87
CA ALA A 106 14.11 7.52 0.72
C ALA A 106 13.34 8.15 -0.45
N THR A 107 12.23 8.87 -0.17
CA THR A 107 11.50 9.62 -1.21
C THR A 107 12.38 10.72 -1.81
N LEU A 108 13.12 11.48 -0.99
CA LEU A 108 14.03 12.51 -1.47
C LEU A 108 15.12 11.93 -2.39
N ASN A 109 15.72 10.80 -2.01
CA ASN A 109 16.75 10.15 -2.83
C ASN A 109 16.20 9.73 -4.22
N LEU A 110 14.96 9.22 -4.27
CA LEU A 110 14.32 8.84 -5.54
C LEU A 110 13.95 10.06 -6.39
N LEU A 111 13.51 11.16 -5.78
CA LEU A 111 13.24 12.40 -6.49
C LEU A 111 14.53 13.01 -7.08
N GLU A 112 15.65 12.95 -6.34
CA GLU A 112 16.97 13.34 -6.87
C GLU A 112 17.37 12.42 -8.05
N LEU A 113 17.17 11.11 -7.94
CA LEU A 113 17.37 10.19 -9.07
C LEU A 113 16.53 10.60 -10.28
N CYS A 114 15.25 10.89 -10.10
CA CYS A 114 14.38 11.33 -11.19
C CYS A 114 14.91 12.58 -11.88
N LYS A 115 15.37 13.56 -11.09
CA LYS A 115 15.94 14.80 -11.58
C LYS A 115 17.20 14.57 -12.43
N ILE A 116 18.20 13.84 -11.90
CA ILE A 116 19.49 13.64 -12.59
C ILE A 116 19.36 12.72 -13.80
N SER A 117 18.45 11.74 -13.77
CA SER A 117 18.19 10.80 -14.87
C SER A 117 17.10 11.30 -15.83
N SER A 118 16.58 12.52 -15.64
CA SER A 118 15.50 13.10 -16.45
C SER A 118 14.23 12.23 -16.53
N ILE A 119 13.95 11.45 -15.49
CA ILE A 119 12.71 10.66 -15.38
C ILE A 119 11.55 11.62 -15.13
N LYS A 120 10.54 11.59 -15.99
CA LYS A 120 9.47 12.59 -15.98
C LYS A 120 8.21 12.18 -15.22
N ASN A 121 8.03 10.91 -14.91
CA ASN A 121 6.81 10.41 -14.29
C ASN A 121 7.13 9.73 -12.93
N PHE A 122 6.54 10.28 -11.86
CA PHE A 122 6.71 9.81 -10.50
C PHE A 122 5.35 9.60 -9.84
N THR A 123 5.07 8.39 -9.38
CA THR A 123 3.86 8.06 -8.62
C THR A 123 4.25 7.69 -7.20
N LEU A 124 3.71 8.40 -6.22
CA LEU A 124 3.93 8.17 -4.79
C LEU A 124 2.73 7.48 -4.14
N ALA A 125 2.96 6.36 -3.49
CA ALA A 125 2.00 5.80 -2.55
C ALA A 125 1.94 6.65 -1.28
N SER A 126 0.78 7.25 -1.01
CA SER A 126 0.44 7.92 0.23
C SER A 126 -0.68 7.17 0.96
N THR A 127 -1.36 7.78 1.90
CA THR A 127 -2.29 7.11 2.82
C THR A 127 -3.45 8.02 3.22
N SER A 128 -4.62 7.44 3.46
CA SER A 128 -5.75 8.15 4.09
C SER A 128 -5.46 8.62 5.52
N SER A 129 -4.42 8.08 6.18
CA SER A 129 -4.01 8.52 7.52
C SER A 129 -3.56 9.99 7.57
N VAL A 130 -3.24 10.60 6.42
CA VAL A 130 -2.87 12.03 6.34
C VAL A 130 -4.03 12.96 6.70
N TYR A 131 -5.27 12.49 6.61
CA TYR A 131 -6.47 13.25 6.96
C TYR A 131 -6.73 13.36 8.46
N GLY A 132 -5.95 12.64 9.29
CA GLY A 132 -6.10 12.65 10.74
C GLY A 132 -7.49 12.17 11.19
N ASP A 133 -8.05 12.81 12.22
CA ASP A 133 -9.39 12.51 12.76
C ASP A 133 -10.50 13.26 12.00
N ASN A 134 -10.46 13.25 10.67
CA ASN A 134 -11.50 13.87 9.84
C ASN A 134 -12.84 13.15 10.02
N LYS A 135 -13.90 13.93 10.27
CA LYS A 135 -15.27 13.42 10.45
C LYS A 135 -16.14 13.56 9.19
N THR A 136 -15.64 14.26 8.16
CA THR A 136 -16.37 14.45 6.90
C THR A 136 -16.24 13.22 6.02
N LEU A 137 -17.35 12.56 5.73
CA LEU A 137 -17.40 11.38 4.87
C LEU A 137 -18.43 11.58 3.76
N PRO A 138 -18.14 11.12 2.52
CA PRO A 138 -16.85 10.60 2.10
C PRO A 138 -15.75 11.67 2.13
N THR A 139 -14.52 11.25 2.45
CA THR A 139 -13.34 12.13 2.53
C THR A 139 -12.84 12.45 1.13
N ASN A 140 -12.76 13.72 0.75
CA ASN A 140 -12.18 14.17 -0.52
C ASN A 140 -10.78 14.76 -0.33
N GLU A 141 -10.05 14.97 -1.43
CA GLU A 141 -8.66 15.38 -1.41
C GLU A 141 -8.43 16.84 -0.97
N THR A 142 -9.49 17.66 -0.86
CA THR A 142 -9.41 19.05 -0.38
C THR A 142 -9.41 19.18 1.13
N ILE A 143 -9.69 18.10 1.87
CA ILE A 143 -9.62 18.07 3.33
C ILE A 143 -8.17 18.38 3.78
N PRO A 144 -7.99 19.34 4.70
CA PRO A 144 -6.67 19.70 5.22
C PRO A 144 -5.95 18.51 5.87
N THR A 145 -4.64 18.43 5.66
CA THR A 145 -3.77 17.38 6.22
C THR A 145 -2.81 17.93 7.28
N SER A 146 -3.14 19.06 7.90
CA SER A 146 -2.29 19.76 8.87
C SER A 146 -2.19 19.11 10.25
N ASN A 147 -3.09 18.17 10.57
CA ASN A 147 -3.20 17.57 11.90
C ASN A 147 -3.10 16.03 11.85
N PRO A 148 -1.93 15.47 11.43
CA PRO A 148 -1.74 14.02 11.41
C PRO A 148 -1.71 13.45 12.83
N LEU A 149 -2.30 12.25 13.03
CA LEU A 149 -2.36 11.61 14.33
C LEU A 149 -1.14 10.72 14.66
N SER A 150 -0.18 10.59 13.74
CA SER A 150 0.97 9.71 13.93
C SER A 150 2.20 10.18 13.16
N PRO A 151 3.42 9.77 13.61
CA PRO A 151 4.65 10.00 12.85
C PRO A 151 4.58 9.40 11.44
N TYR A 152 3.90 8.26 11.25
CA TYR A 152 3.65 7.68 9.93
C TYR A 152 2.93 8.66 9.01
N ALA A 153 1.79 9.20 9.45
CA ALA A 153 1.03 10.14 8.65
C ALA A 153 1.85 11.42 8.36
N ALA A 154 2.56 11.95 9.36
CA ALA A 154 3.43 13.10 9.19
C ALA A 154 4.56 12.86 8.17
N SER A 155 5.20 11.69 8.19
CA SER A 155 6.24 11.33 7.21
C SER A 155 5.68 11.22 5.79
N LYS A 156 4.45 10.73 5.62
CA LYS A 156 3.80 10.66 4.30
C LYS A 156 3.42 12.04 3.78
N ILE A 157 2.93 12.95 4.64
CA ILE A 157 2.69 14.36 4.28
C ILE A 157 4.00 15.01 3.83
N SER A 158 5.10 14.80 4.54
CA SER A 158 6.41 15.31 4.17
C SER A 158 6.86 14.81 2.79
N ALA A 159 6.63 13.54 2.48
CA ALA A 159 6.91 12.96 1.16
C ALA A 159 6.03 13.57 0.05
N GLU A 160 4.75 13.83 0.32
CA GLU A 160 3.85 14.54 -0.62
C GLU A 160 4.36 15.95 -0.93
N LEU A 161 4.77 16.71 0.11
CA LEU A 161 5.29 18.07 -0.05
C LEU A 161 6.62 18.11 -0.81
N LEU A 162 7.54 17.18 -0.56
CA LEU A 162 8.77 17.03 -1.34
C LEU A 162 8.44 16.74 -2.81
N SER A 163 7.50 15.85 -3.07
CA SER A 163 7.09 15.50 -4.43
C SER A 163 6.51 16.70 -5.18
N TYR A 164 5.69 17.53 -4.51
CA TYR A 164 5.21 18.81 -5.08
C TYR A 164 6.36 19.76 -5.41
N ASN A 165 7.33 19.90 -4.50
CA ASN A 165 8.50 20.76 -4.71
C ASN A 165 9.28 20.35 -5.96
N TYR A 166 9.51 19.04 -6.17
CA TYR A 166 10.21 18.52 -7.35
C TYR A 166 9.39 18.66 -8.63
N HIS A 167 8.07 18.53 -8.55
CA HIS A 167 7.20 18.88 -9.67
C HIS A 167 7.36 20.33 -10.08
N TYR A 168 7.27 21.25 -9.11
CA TYR A 168 7.32 22.70 -9.35
C TYR A 168 8.65 23.16 -9.97
N HIS A 169 9.77 22.70 -9.40
CA HIS A 169 11.10 23.16 -9.83
C HIS A 169 11.68 22.41 -11.03
N TYR A 170 11.36 21.14 -11.21
CA TYR A 170 12.00 20.27 -12.20
C TYR A 170 11.02 19.68 -13.23
N GLY A 171 9.74 20.02 -13.14
CA GLY A 171 8.71 19.57 -14.09
C GLY A 171 8.51 18.07 -14.10
N ILE A 172 8.68 17.40 -12.95
CA ILE A 172 8.39 15.97 -12.79
C ILE A 172 6.88 15.82 -12.66
N ASN A 173 6.23 15.12 -13.60
CA ASN A 173 4.82 14.77 -13.50
C ASN A 173 4.61 13.87 -12.29
N THR A 174 3.76 14.27 -11.36
CA THR A 174 3.66 13.61 -10.07
C THR A 174 2.22 13.27 -9.72
N ALA A 175 1.96 11.99 -9.47
CA ALA A 175 0.71 11.52 -8.93
C ALA A 175 0.90 11.06 -7.47
N ILE A 176 0.11 11.60 -6.57
CA ILE A 176 0.05 11.16 -5.16
C ILE A 176 -1.22 10.34 -4.99
N LEU A 177 -1.08 9.08 -4.58
CA LEU A 177 -2.22 8.18 -4.36
C LEU A 177 -2.38 7.92 -2.85
N ARG A 178 -3.42 8.47 -2.25
CA ARG A 178 -3.78 8.27 -0.84
C ARG A 178 -4.63 7.02 -0.73
N PHE A 179 -3.99 5.90 -0.36
CA PHE A 179 -4.67 4.62 -0.22
C PHE A 179 -5.51 4.59 1.04
N PHE A 180 -6.71 4.03 0.89
CA PHE A 180 -7.52 3.55 2.01
C PHE A 180 -7.06 2.12 2.37
N THR A 181 -7.87 1.31 3.03
CA THR A 181 -7.40 0.02 3.54
C THR A 181 -7.24 -1.01 2.44
N VAL A 182 -6.02 -1.27 1.99
CA VAL A 182 -5.73 -2.22 0.90
C VAL A 182 -5.69 -3.65 1.42
N TYR A 183 -6.33 -4.59 0.70
CA TYR A 183 -6.35 -6.00 1.03
C TYR A 183 -6.31 -6.89 -0.22
N GLY A 184 -5.99 -8.19 -0.05
CA GLY A 184 -5.93 -9.14 -1.16
C GLY A 184 -5.00 -10.31 -0.89
N PRO A 185 -4.83 -11.22 -1.89
CA PRO A 185 -3.85 -12.30 -1.85
C PRO A 185 -2.43 -11.80 -1.57
N PHE A 186 -1.61 -12.60 -0.94
CA PHE A 186 -0.28 -12.17 -0.52
C PHE A 186 -0.28 -10.89 0.35
N GLY A 187 -1.36 -10.60 1.08
CA GLY A 187 -1.48 -9.43 1.95
C GLY A 187 -0.43 -9.39 3.06
N ARG A 188 -0.38 -8.29 3.78
CA ARG A 188 0.48 -8.16 4.97
C ARG A 188 -0.14 -8.91 6.15
N PRO A 189 0.66 -9.66 6.94
CA PRO A 189 0.14 -10.51 8.01
C PRO A 189 -0.39 -9.74 9.22
N ASP A 190 0.01 -8.47 9.37
CA ASP A 190 -0.46 -7.54 10.41
C ASP A 190 -1.80 -6.86 10.05
N MET A 191 -2.27 -6.99 8.80
CA MET A 191 -3.54 -6.38 8.37
C MET A 191 -4.74 -7.27 8.70
N VAL A 192 -5.85 -6.61 9.03
CA VAL A 192 -7.05 -7.24 9.61
C VAL A 192 -7.57 -8.44 8.82
N ILE A 193 -7.71 -8.34 7.50
CA ILE A 193 -8.28 -9.42 6.68
C ILE A 193 -7.36 -10.63 6.67
N PHE A 194 -6.04 -10.44 6.49
CA PHE A 194 -5.07 -11.52 6.55
C PHE A 194 -5.07 -12.18 7.93
N LYS A 195 -4.96 -11.37 8.99
CA LYS A 195 -4.91 -11.83 10.38
C LYS A 195 -6.16 -12.62 10.76
N PHE A 196 -7.35 -12.12 10.40
CA PHE A 196 -8.62 -12.77 10.73
C PHE A 196 -8.81 -14.09 9.99
N ILE A 197 -8.56 -14.13 8.67
CA ILE A 197 -8.66 -15.38 7.90
C ILE A 197 -7.74 -16.44 8.51
N LYS A 198 -6.46 -16.11 8.78
CA LYS A 198 -5.51 -17.07 9.38
C LYS A 198 -5.94 -17.54 10.74
N LEU A 199 -6.31 -16.65 11.66
CA LEU A 199 -6.70 -17.00 13.02
C LEU A 199 -7.99 -17.84 13.04
N ILE A 200 -8.99 -17.53 12.22
CA ILE A 200 -10.23 -18.32 12.14
C ILE A 200 -9.95 -19.71 11.56
N LEU A 201 -9.11 -19.83 10.54
CA LEU A 201 -8.67 -21.14 10.02
C LEU A 201 -8.00 -22.00 11.09
N GLU A 202 -7.17 -21.38 11.94
CA GLU A 202 -6.44 -22.04 13.03
C GLU A 202 -7.29 -22.24 14.31
N ASN A 203 -8.57 -21.86 14.31
CA ASN A 203 -9.47 -21.86 15.47
C ASN A 203 -8.90 -21.06 16.67
N LYS A 204 -8.21 -19.97 16.39
CA LYS A 204 -7.65 -19.04 17.37
C LYS A 204 -8.53 -17.81 17.51
N PRO A 205 -8.54 -17.13 18.68
CA PRO A 205 -9.33 -15.92 18.86
C PRO A 205 -8.83 -14.77 17.99
N ILE A 206 -9.79 -14.00 17.43
CA ILE A 206 -9.54 -12.71 16.80
C ILE A 206 -9.79 -11.58 17.80
N THR A 207 -8.99 -10.52 17.73
CA THR A 207 -9.13 -9.35 18.58
C THR A 207 -9.87 -8.24 17.85
N ILE A 208 -10.98 -7.77 18.42
CA ILE A 208 -11.74 -6.62 17.93
C ILE A 208 -11.50 -5.44 18.89
N TYR A 209 -11.03 -4.32 18.35
CA TYR A 209 -10.87 -3.06 19.10
C TYR A 209 -12.20 -2.31 19.09
N GLY A 210 -12.79 -2.13 20.28
CA GLY A 210 -14.12 -1.53 20.45
C GLY A 210 -15.25 -2.55 20.32
N ASP A 211 -16.39 -2.10 19.81
CA ASP A 211 -17.65 -2.85 19.72
C ASP A 211 -17.91 -3.47 18.32
N GLY A 212 -16.97 -3.36 17.38
CA GLY A 212 -17.12 -3.88 16.01
C GLY A 212 -17.83 -2.94 15.03
N THR A 213 -18.34 -1.79 15.47
CA THR A 213 -19.06 -0.82 14.62
C THR A 213 -18.13 0.05 13.77
N SER A 214 -16.84 0.13 14.11
CA SER A 214 -15.87 0.88 13.31
C SER A 214 -15.84 0.37 11.87
N SER A 215 -15.75 1.29 10.90
CA SER A 215 -15.80 0.95 9.48
C SER A 215 -14.61 1.44 8.70
N ARG A 216 -14.26 0.67 7.67
CA ARG A 216 -13.18 1.01 6.74
C ARG A 216 -13.66 0.88 5.31
N ASP A 217 -13.10 1.75 4.46
CA ASP A 217 -13.13 1.57 3.03
C ASP A 217 -12.01 0.58 2.65
N TYR A 218 -12.42 -0.63 2.27
CA TYR A 218 -11.51 -1.70 1.86
C TYR A 218 -11.34 -1.70 0.35
N THR A 219 -10.09 -1.61 -0.10
CA THR A 219 -9.75 -1.54 -1.52
C THR A 219 -8.99 -2.79 -1.95
N TYR A 220 -9.48 -3.50 -2.96
CA TYR A 220 -8.82 -4.71 -3.43
C TYR A 220 -7.51 -4.38 -4.15
N VAL A 221 -6.46 -5.16 -3.89
CA VAL A 221 -5.09 -4.82 -4.30
C VAL A 221 -4.89 -4.69 -5.81
N THR A 222 -5.64 -5.44 -6.64
CA THR A 222 -5.52 -5.30 -8.10
C THR A 222 -6.12 -4.00 -8.59
N ASP A 223 -7.16 -3.48 -7.93
CA ASP A 223 -7.73 -2.17 -8.24
C ASP A 223 -6.73 -1.06 -7.89
N VAL A 224 -6.02 -1.20 -6.75
CA VAL A 224 -4.92 -0.29 -6.38
C VAL A 224 -3.79 -0.33 -7.42
N SER A 225 -3.42 -1.52 -7.91
CA SER A 225 -2.41 -1.67 -8.96
C SER A 225 -2.84 -1.01 -10.28
N ASP A 226 -4.11 -1.16 -10.66
CA ASP A 226 -4.67 -0.50 -11.85
C ASP A 226 -4.64 1.04 -11.69
N ALA A 227 -4.93 1.59 -10.50
CA ALA A 227 -4.82 3.02 -10.20
C ALA A 227 -3.38 3.53 -10.32
N LEU A 228 -2.43 2.79 -9.74
CA LEU A 228 -0.99 3.11 -9.83
C LEU A 228 -0.50 3.15 -11.28
N ILE A 229 -0.86 2.16 -12.07
CA ILE A 229 -0.46 2.08 -13.48
C ILE A 229 -1.10 3.22 -14.29
N ALA A 230 -2.38 3.50 -14.07
CA ALA A 230 -3.07 4.60 -14.75
C ALA A 230 -2.42 5.96 -14.43
N SER A 231 -2.01 6.16 -13.18
CA SER A 231 -1.43 7.42 -12.71
C SER A 231 -0.05 7.74 -13.32
N THR A 232 0.68 6.74 -13.82
CA THR A 232 1.99 6.97 -14.47
C THR A 232 1.90 7.74 -15.79
N LYS A 233 0.69 7.93 -16.33
CA LYS A 233 0.42 8.68 -17.54
C LYS A 233 -0.05 10.13 -17.28
N LEU A 234 -0.10 10.53 -16.01
CA LEU A 234 -0.51 11.87 -15.61
C LEU A 234 0.47 12.91 -16.14
N ASN A 235 -0.06 14.03 -16.63
CA ASN A 235 0.71 15.25 -16.90
C ASN A 235 0.42 16.27 -15.80
N GLY A 236 1.46 16.81 -15.18
CA GLY A 236 1.34 17.79 -14.11
C GLY A 236 1.39 17.14 -12.71
N TYR A 237 0.69 17.72 -11.75
CA TYR A 237 0.64 17.28 -10.36
C TYR A 237 -0.81 17.07 -9.90
N GLU A 238 -1.10 15.91 -9.35
CA GLU A 238 -2.42 15.60 -8.79
C GLU A 238 -2.32 14.69 -7.56
N ILE A 239 -3.26 14.89 -6.65
CA ILE A 239 -3.49 14.03 -5.49
C ILE A 239 -4.81 13.30 -5.70
N PHE A 240 -4.83 11.99 -5.46
CA PHE A 240 -6.00 11.14 -5.62
C PHE A 240 -6.24 10.28 -4.39
N ASN A 241 -7.50 10.17 -3.98
CA ASN A 241 -7.91 9.07 -3.11
C ASN A 241 -8.09 7.77 -3.92
N VAL A 242 -7.63 6.66 -3.34
CA VAL A 242 -7.81 5.33 -3.90
C VAL A 242 -8.51 4.47 -2.86
N GLY A 243 -9.80 4.25 -3.05
CA GLY A 243 -10.69 3.53 -2.16
C GLY A 243 -11.64 2.61 -2.92
N GLY A 244 -12.32 1.70 -2.21
CA GLY A 244 -13.36 0.83 -2.77
C GLY A 244 -14.70 1.57 -2.97
N GLY A 245 -14.82 2.81 -2.48
CA GLY A 245 -16.02 3.62 -2.59
C GLY A 245 -17.19 3.16 -1.69
N SER A 246 -16.94 2.21 -0.79
CA SER A 246 -17.92 1.75 0.19
C SER A 246 -17.24 1.38 1.51
N ALA A 247 -17.88 1.72 2.63
CA ALA A 247 -17.36 1.38 3.95
C ALA A 247 -18.02 0.09 4.48
N THR A 248 -17.20 -0.78 5.07
CA THR A 248 -17.66 -2.01 5.71
C THR A 248 -17.29 -1.99 7.19
N THR A 249 -18.25 -2.29 8.07
CA THR A 249 -17.99 -2.43 9.51
C THR A 249 -17.18 -3.68 9.80
N LEU A 250 -16.46 -3.66 10.93
CA LEU A 250 -15.64 -4.79 11.32
C LEU A 250 -16.50 -6.05 11.58
N ASP A 251 -17.68 -5.88 12.20
CA ASP A 251 -18.64 -6.97 12.40
C ASP A 251 -19.13 -7.58 11.08
N ASN A 252 -19.40 -6.75 10.07
CA ASN A 252 -19.81 -7.26 8.76
C ASN A 252 -18.65 -7.98 8.06
N LEU A 253 -17.44 -7.46 8.16
CA LEU A 253 -16.25 -8.13 7.64
C LEU A 253 -16.05 -9.53 8.26
N VAL A 254 -16.23 -9.66 9.58
CA VAL A 254 -16.16 -10.95 10.28
C VAL A 254 -17.20 -11.92 9.73
N LYS A 255 -18.47 -11.48 9.55
CA LYS A 255 -19.53 -12.32 8.97
C LYS A 255 -19.20 -12.78 7.55
N ILE A 256 -18.63 -11.93 6.72
CA ILE A 256 -18.18 -12.29 5.36
C ILE A 256 -17.10 -13.37 5.42
N ILE A 257 -16.10 -13.22 6.31
CA ILE A 257 -15.03 -14.21 6.47
C ILE A 257 -15.56 -15.52 7.06
N GLU A 258 -16.45 -15.49 8.06
CA GLU A 258 -17.10 -16.69 8.60
C GLU A 258 -17.87 -17.47 7.54
N SER A 259 -18.64 -16.74 6.71
CA SER A 259 -19.39 -17.36 5.62
C SER A 259 -18.49 -18.00 4.56
N LEU A 260 -17.36 -17.36 4.25
CA LEU A 260 -16.38 -17.88 3.30
C LEU A 260 -15.70 -19.16 3.80
N LEU A 261 -15.32 -19.17 5.10
CA LEU A 261 -14.56 -20.28 5.71
C LEU A 261 -15.45 -21.39 6.27
N GLU A 262 -16.78 -21.20 6.30
CA GLU A 262 -17.75 -22.05 6.96
C GLU A 262 -17.39 -22.35 8.44
N LYS A 263 -16.77 -21.34 9.09
CA LYS A 263 -16.29 -21.39 10.46
C LYS A 263 -16.72 -20.18 11.27
N LYS A 264 -16.95 -20.36 12.57
CA LYS A 264 -17.25 -19.25 13.48
C LYS A 264 -15.97 -18.70 14.10
N ALA A 265 -15.89 -17.37 14.17
CA ALA A 265 -14.82 -16.66 14.83
C ALA A 265 -14.97 -16.76 16.37
N ILE A 266 -13.87 -16.94 17.05
CA ILE A 266 -13.77 -16.74 18.49
C ILE A 266 -13.37 -15.27 18.69
N ILE A 267 -14.29 -14.45 19.20
CA ILE A 267 -14.09 -13.00 19.28
C ILE A 267 -13.67 -12.60 20.70
N GLN A 268 -12.61 -11.78 20.79
CA GLN A 268 -12.18 -11.08 22.00
C GLN A 268 -12.25 -9.57 21.77
N ASN A 269 -13.10 -8.88 22.53
CA ASN A 269 -13.19 -7.43 22.46
C ASN A 269 -12.21 -6.80 23.47
N ILE A 270 -11.48 -5.75 23.00
CA ILE A 270 -10.61 -4.93 23.84
C ILE A 270 -10.93 -3.44 23.60
N PRO A 271 -10.56 -2.55 24.55
CA PRO A 271 -10.79 -1.12 24.37
C PRO A 271 -10.20 -0.59 23.06
N ARG A 272 -10.87 0.38 22.46
CA ARG A 272 -10.42 1.05 21.22
C ARG A 272 -9.13 1.81 21.47
N ASP A 273 -8.21 1.74 20.49
CA ASP A 273 -7.01 2.57 20.47
C ASP A 273 -7.35 4.00 20.02
N PRO A 274 -6.99 5.04 20.79
CA PRO A 274 -7.28 6.43 20.43
C PRO A 274 -6.64 6.90 19.12
N SER A 275 -5.57 6.25 18.66
CA SER A 275 -4.91 6.56 17.39
C SER A 275 -5.63 6.01 16.16
N ASP A 276 -6.64 5.14 16.35
CA ASP A 276 -7.41 4.56 15.27
C ASP A 276 -8.59 5.46 14.87
N VAL A 277 -8.67 5.80 13.61
CA VAL A 277 -9.84 6.48 13.02
C VAL A 277 -11.06 5.57 13.12
N GLU A 278 -12.22 6.09 13.49
CA GLU A 278 -13.46 5.30 13.69
C GLU A 278 -14.07 4.85 12.38
N HIS A 279 -14.22 5.80 11.44
CA HIS A 279 -14.82 5.54 10.14
C HIS A 279 -13.94 6.13 9.04
N SER A 280 -13.81 5.40 7.94
CA SER A 280 -13.13 5.90 6.75
C SER A 280 -13.88 5.51 5.48
N LEU A 281 -14.07 6.47 4.59
CA LEU A 281 -14.70 6.30 3.27
C LEU A 281 -14.09 7.30 2.31
N ALA A 282 -13.58 6.83 1.17
CA ALA A 282 -13.00 7.66 0.14
C ALA A 282 -14.06 8.31 -0.75
N ASP A 283 -13.88 9.58 -1.05
CA ASP A 283 -14.47 10.14 -2.27
C ASP A 283 -13.50 9.84 -3.44
N ILE A 284 -13.94 9.01 -4.37
CA ILE A 284 -13.17 8.58 -5.54
C ILE A 284 -13.56 9.33 -6.83
N THR A 285 -14.37 10.39 -6.71
CA THR A 285 -14.88 11.14 -7.87
C THR A 285 -13.75 11.73 -8.72
N LYS A 286 -12.70 12.24 -8.07
CA LYS A 286 -11.58 12.89 -8.76
C LYS A 286 -10.77 11.89 -9.60
N ILE A 287 -10.37 10.76 -9.02
CA ILE A 287 -9.60 9.75 -9.73
C ILE A 287 -10.42 9.13 -10.89
N SER A 288 -11.72 8.93 -10.68
CA SER A 288 -12.62 8.44 -11.74
C SER A 288 -12.67 9.37 -12.93
N LYS A 289 -12.76 10.68 -12.70
CA LYS A 289 -12.83 11.68 -13.78
C LYS A 289 -11.52 11.86 -14.54
N ILE A 290 -10.38 11.89 -13.81
CA ILE A 290 -9.08 12.24 -14.40
C ILE A 290 -8.39 11.02 -14.99
N LEU A 291 -8.41 9.87 -14.29
CA LEU A 291 -7.72 8.66 -14.71
C LEU A 291 -8.65 7.60 -15.33
N ASN A 292 -9.96 7.87 -15.43
CA ASN A 292 -10.97 6.91 -15.86
C ASN A 292 -10.87 5.58 -15.08
N TRP A 293 -10.61 5.68 -13.77
CA TRP A 293 -10.43 4.55 -12.88
C TRP A 293 -11.61 4.39 -11.94
N GLN A 294 -12.03 3.16 -11.72
CA GLN A 294 -13.01 2.76 -10.72
C GLN A 294 -12.63 1.40 -10.12
N PRO A 295 -12.95 1.14 -8.83
CA PRO A 295 -12.78 -0.18 -8.25
C PRO A 295 -13.70 -1.18 -8.94
N LYS A 296 -13.19 -2.38 -9.21
CA LYS A 296 -13.90 -3.48 -9.87
C LYS A 296 -14.42 -4.52 -8.88
N TYR A 297 -13.81 -4.56 -7.69
CA TYR A 297 -14.15 -5.55 -6.66
C TYR A 297 -14.89 -4.88 -5.51
N ASN A 298 -16.04 -5.43 -5.14
CA ASN A 298 -16.64 -5.16 -3.83
C ASN A 298 -15.96 -6.02 -2.75
N ILE A 299 -16.27 -5.75 -1.48
CA ILE A 299 -15.62 -6.42 -0.35
C ILE A 299 -15.83 -7.94 -0.35
N GLU A 300 -17.03 -8.41 -0.70
CA GLU A 300 -17.36 -9.84 -0.72
C GLU A 300 -16.56 -10.58 -1.79
N GLN A 301 -16.50 -10.01 -3.00
CA GLN A 301 -15.71 -10.56 -4.11
C GLN A 301 -14.21 -10.63 -3.75
N GLY A 302 -13.65 -9.52 -3.24
CA GLY A 302 -12.24 -9.45 -2.90
C GLY A 302 -11.86 -10.36 -1.72
N VAL A 303 -12.72 -10.47 -0.69
CA VAL A 303 -12.51 -11.41 0.42
C VAL A 303 -12.58 -12.85 -0.07
N ARG A 304 -13.48 -13.16 -1.01
CA ARG A 304 -13.55 -14.50 -1.63
C ARG A 304 -12.26 -14.86 -2.36
N GLU A 305 -11.74 -13.97 -3.20
CA GLU A 305 -10.48 -14.20 -3.91
C GLU A 305 -9.29 -14.33 -2.93
N THR A 306 -9.29 -13.51 -1.88
CA THR A 306 -8.27 -13.59 -0.83
C THR A 306 -8.34 -14.91 -0.09
N GLY A 307 -9.53 -15.34 0.32
CA GLY A 307 -9.73 -16.61 1.03
C GLY A 307 -9.41 -17.83 0.16
N LYS A 308 -9.75 -17.80 -1.13
CA LYS A 308 -9.34 -18.84 -2.08
C LYS A 308 -7.82 -18.98 -2.11
N TRP A 309 -7.09 -17.86 -2.21
CA TRP A 309 -5.63 -17.88 -2.14
C TRP A 309 -5.11 -18.49 -0.82
N PHE A 310 -5.75 -18.19 0.33
CA PHE A 310 -5.40 -18.79 1.61
C PHE A 310 -5.58 -20.30 1.60
N LEU A 311 -6.72 -20.80 1.08
CA LEU A 311 -7.03 -22.23 1.01
C LEU A 311 -6.09 -22.97 0.07
N ASP A 312 -5.71 -22.36 -1.04
CA ASP A 312 -4.78 -22.92 -2.02
C ASP A 312 -3.31 -22.95 -1.48
N ASN A 313 -3.00 -22.22 -0.38
CA ASN A 313 -1.65 -22.06 0.15
C ASN A 313 -1.56 -22.35 1.67
N LEU A 314 -2.38 -23.26 2.22
CA LEU A 314 -2.50 -23.49 3.66
C LEU A 314 -1.17 -23.80 4.35
N ASP A 315 -0.32 -24.66 3.77
CA ASP A 315 0.98 -25.04 4.36
C ASP A 315 1.89 -23.82 4.46
N PHE A 316 1.94 -23.00 3.41
CA PHE A 316 2.71 -21.77 3.41
C PHE A 316 2.16 -20.77 4.43
N ILE A 317 0.86 -20.56 4.46
CA ILE A 317 0.19 -19.64 5.41
C ILE A 317 0.40 -20.06 6.86
N SER A 318 0.39 -21.37 7.16
CA SER A 318 0.63 -21.87 8.51
C SER A 318 2.02 -21.50 9.01
N SER A 319 3.02 -21.44 8.13
CA SER A 319 4.39 -21.07 8.47
C SER A 319 4.60 -19.57 8.69
N ILE A 320 3.66 -18.71 8.26
CA ILE A 320 3.78 -17.25 8.37
C ILE A 320 3.49 -16.80 9.80
N ASN A 321 4.44 -16.07 10.39
CA ASN A 321 4.27 -15.44 11.70
C ASN A 321 3.44 -14.16 11.60
N LEU A 322 2.40 -14.09 12.45
CA LEU A 322 1.69 -12.83 12.70
C LEU A 322 2.56 -12.04 13.70
N LYS A 323 3.05 -10.86 13.30
CA LYS A 323 3.60 -9.89 14.26
C LYS A 323 2.41 -9.21 14.95
N ASP A 324 2.45 -9.13 16.27
CA ASP A 324 1.46 -8.42 17.10
C ASP A 324 1.59 -6.91 16.99
#